data_ab194bca80b5f558b1a3e45123ae7db8
#
_entry.id   ab194bca80b5f558b1a3e45123ae7db8
#
_cell.length_a   1.000
_cell.length_b   1.000
_cell.length_c   1.000
_cell.angle_alpha   90.00
_cell.angle_beta   90.00
_cell.angle_gamma   90.00
#
_symmetry.space_group_name_H-M   'P 1'
#
loop_
_entity.id
_entity.type
_entity.pdbx_description
1 polymer ?
#
loop_
_entity_poly.entity_id
_entity_poly.type
_entity_poly.pdbx_seq_one_letter_code
_entity_poly.pdbx_strand_id
1 'polypeptide(L)'
;ASRGLGDVYKRQAIVGPNGGGKSLFVDTLIGKYPLREGTIEYDFSPSATQTVYDNVKYIAFRDTYGAADTNYYYQQRWNAHDQDEVPDVRDMLGEIKDDKLKNELFELFHIEPLLDKKIILLSSGELRKFQLTKTLLTAPRVLIMDNPFIGLDAPTRELLFSLLERLTKMSSVQIVLVLSMLDDI
;
A
#
# COMPACT_ATOMS: atom_id res chain seq x y z
N ALA A 1 0.52 26.36 24.69
CA ALA A 1 1.28 25.96 23.50
C ALA A 1 1.20 24.44 23.38
N SER A 2 0.23 23.95 22.61
CA SER A 2 0.14 22.53 22.25
C SER A 2 1.21 22.27 21.19
N ARG A 3 2.33 21.69 21.57
CA ARG A 3 3.25 21.07 20.65
C ARG A 3 2.51 19.90 20.01
N GLY A 4 2.34 19.97 18.69
CA GLY A 4 1.61 18.98 17.94
C GLY A 4 2.16 17.57 18.12
N LEU A 5 1.31 16.69 18.58
CA LEU A 5 1.47 15.22 18.58
C LEU A 5 1.56 14.62 17.17
N GLY A 6 1.73 15.45 16.13
CA GLY A 6 1.62 15.06 14.73
C GLY A 6 2.72 14.14 14.18
N ASP A 7 3.89 14.10 14.80
CA ASP A 7 5.02 13.35 14.23
C ASP A 7 5.25 11.97 14.84
N VAL A 8 4.74 11.71 16.05
CA VAL A 8 5.03 10.48 16.79
C VAL A 8 4.24 9.26 16.28
N TYR A 9 3.13 9.47 15.56
CA TYR A 9 2.20 8.40 15.16
C TYR A 9 2.06 8.19 13.65
N LYS A 10 3.00 8.68 12.85
CA LYS A 10 2.96 8.48 11.39
C LYS A 10 3.13 7.02 10.96
N ARG A 11 3.69 6.18 11.84
CA ARG A 11 3.81 4.73 11.62
C ARG A 11 3.30 3.99 12.84
N GLN A 12 2.42 3.03 12.59
CA GLN A 12 1.86 2.15 13.62
C GLN A 12 1.93 0.71 13.13
N ALA A 13 2.02 -0.23 14.06
CA ALA A 13 1.99 -1.64 13.74
C ALA A 13 0.90 -2.37 14.54
N ILE A 14 0.13 -3.20 13.84
CA ILE A 14 -0.80 -4.16 14.42
C ILE A 14 -0.13 -5.52 14.32
N VAL A 15 0.29 -6.07 15.45
CA VAL A 15 1.05 -7.31 15.50
C VAL A 15 0.24 -8.39 16.19
N GLY A 16 0.33 -9.62 15.70
CA GLY A 16 -0.32 -10.76 16.34
C GLY A 16 -0.24 -12.02 15.46
N PRO A 17 -0.47 -13.20 16.04
CA PRO A 17 -0.37 -14.47 15.32
C PRO A 17 -1.38 -14.56 14.17
N ASN A 18 -1.10 -15.45 13.22
CA ASN A 18 -2.07 -15.79 12.18
C ASN A 18 -3.35 -16.33 12.81
N GLY A 19 -4.51 -15.89 12.34
CA GLY A 19 -5.80 -16.20 12.95
C GLY A 19 -6.16 -15.36 14.19
N GLY A 20 -5.28 -14.45 14.66
CA GLY A 20 -5.51 -13.59 15.81
C GLY A 20 -6.50 -12.43 15.62
N GLY A 21 -7.26 -12.41 14.52
CA GLY A 21 -8.29 -11.40 14.30
C GLY A 21 -7.82 -10.07 13.71
N LYS A 22 -6.54 -9.95 13.32
CA LYS A 22 -5.99 -8.71 12.74
C LYS A 22 -6.78 -8.19 11.53
N SER A 23 -7.08 -9.08 10.58
CA SER A 23 -7.85 -8.72 9.39
C SER A 23 -9.28 -8.29 9.74
N LEU A 24 -9.93 -8.97 10.68
CA LEU A 24 -11.23 -8.57 11.18
C LEU A 24 -11.21 -7.19 11.85
N PHE A 25 -10.17 -6.92 12.63
CA PHE A 25 -9.97 -5.62 13.26
C PHE A 25 -9.79 -4.52 12.20
N VAL A 26 -8.94 -4.75 11.19
CA VAL A 26 -8.75 -3.80 10.08
C VAL A 26 -10.05 -3.61 9.31
N ASP A 27 -10.76 -4.69 8.97
CA ASP A 27 -12.04 -4.63 8.25
C ASP A 27 -13.09 -3.84 9.03
N THR A 28 -13.07 -3.91 10.36
CA THR A 28 -13.92 -3.09 11.22
C THR A 28 -13.49 -1.63 11.20
N LEU A 29 -12.17 -1.36 11.28
CA LEU A 29 -11.62 0.01 11.19
C LEU A 29 -11.94 0.70 9.86
N ILE A 30 -12.02 -0.03 8.76
CA ILE A 30 -12.36 0.54 7.44
C ILE A 30 -13.87 0.50 7.15
N GLY A 31 -14.69 0.09 8.13
CA GLY A 31 -16.14 0.14 8.05
C GLY A 31 -16.82 -1.01 7.30
N LYS A 32 -16.11 -2.13 7.05
CA LYS A 32 -16.72 -3.32 6.43
C LYS A 32 -17.67 -4.04 7.36
N TYR A 33 -17.40 -4.00 8.67
CA TYR A 33 -18.23 -4.63 9.70
C TYR A 33 -18.66 -3.61 10.74
N PRO A 34 -19.94 -3.67 11.20
CA PRO A 34 -20.41 -2.81 12.26
C PRO A 34 -19.78 -3.18 13.60
N LEU A 35 -19.54 -2.19 14.44
CA LEU A 35 -19.21 -2.42 15.84
C LEU A 35 -20.45 -2.93 16.59
N ARG A 36 -20.25 -3.87 17.53
CA ARG A 36 -21.31 -4.26 18.46
C ARG A 36 -21.52 -3.20 19.54
N GLU A 37 -20.41 -2.63 20.01
CA GLU A 37 -20.39 -1.59 21.05
C GLU A 37 -19.26 -0.61 20.76
N GLY A 38 -19.45 0.65 21.19
CA GLY A 38 -18.47 1.71 20.96
C GLY A 38 -18.67 2.46 19.66
N THR A 39 -17.79 3.41 19.40
CA THR A 39 -17.77 4.26 18.20
C THR A 39 -16.34 4.34 17.65
N ILE A 40 -16.22 4.48 16.34
CA ILE A 40 -14.97 4.84 15.68
C ILE A 40 -15.14 6.26 15.17
N GLU A 41 -14.27 7.15 15.60
CA GLU A 41 -14.21 8.52 15.12
C GLU A 41 -13.06 8.66 14.14
N TYR A 42 -13.31 9.31 13.03
CA TYR A 42 -12.32 9.56 11.99
C TYR A 42 -12.09 11.05 11.87
N ASP A 43 -10.82 11.44 11.87
CA ASP A 43 -10.38 12.79 11.51
C ASP A 43 -9.37 12.71 10.37
N PHE A 44 -9.81 13.06 9.19
CA PHE A 44 -8.97 13.09 7.99
C PHE A 44 -8.50 14.50 7.62
N SER A 45 -8.56 15.44 8.54
CA SER A 45 -8.06 16.79 8.29
C SER A 45 -6.60 16.78 7.82
N PRO A 46 -6.21 17.61 6.85
CA PRO A 46 -6.98 18.62 6.12
C PRO A 46 -7.64 18.12 4.82
N SER A 47 -7.99 16.83 4.69
CA SER A 47 -8.66 16.31 3.50
C SER A 47 -9.98 17.02 3.24
N ALA A 48 -10.26 17.30 1.97
CA ALA A 48 -11.53 17.88 1.55
C ALA A 48 -12.73 16.93 1.76
N THR A 49 -12.47 15.61 1.77
CA THR A 49 -13.46 14.57 2.02
C THR A 49 -13.18 13.90 3.37
N GLN A 50 -14.26 13.57 4.10
CA GLN A 50 -14.17 12.94 5.41
C GLN A 50 -14.68 11.49 5.36
N THR A 51 -14.65 10.85 4.17
CA THR A 51 -15.04 9.46 4.01
C THR A 51 -13.85 8.53 4.18
N VAL A 52 -14.07 7.36 4.76
CA VAL A 52 -13.05 6.30 4.85
C VAL A 52 -12.62 5.85 3.46
N TYR A 53 -13.56 5.74 2.54
CA TYR A 53 -13.29 5.31 1.16
C TYR A 53 -12.24 6.18 0.45
N ASP A 54 -12.32 7.49 0.59
CA ASP A 54 -11.40 8.42 -0.07
C ASP A 54 -10.04 8.51 0.65
N ASN A 55 -10.04 8.38 1.98
CA ASN A 55 -8.88 8.68 2.81
C ASN A 55 -8.08 7.47 3.27
N VAL A 56 -8.69 6.29 3.34
CA VAL A 56 -8.03 5.06 3.79
C VAL A 56 -7.86 4.10 2.63
N LYS A 57 -6.62 3.69 2.38
CA LYS A 57 -6.31 2.64 1.39
C LYS A 57 -5.71 1.43 2.09
N TYR A 58 -6.11 0.26 1.65
CA TYR A 58 -5.66 -1.02 2.17
C TYR A 58 -5.02 -1.86 1.08
N ILE A 59 -3.81 -2.33 1.34
CA ILE A 59 -3.09 -3.25 0.45
C ILE A 59 -2.74 -4.50 1.25
N ALA A 60 -3.22 -5.66 0.80
CA ALA A 60 -2.82 -6.96 1.33
C ALA A 60 -1.75 -7.58 0.43
N PHE A 61 -0.60 -7.89 1.01
CA PHE A 61 0.46 -8.65 0.35
C PHE A 61 0.37 -10.11 0.80
N ARG A 62 0.44 -11.05 -0.14
CA ARG A 62 0.37 -12.48 0.13
C ARG A 62 1.56 -13.18 -0.50
N ASP A 63 2.01 -14.24 0.15
CA ASP A 63 3.16 -15.04 -0.28
C ASP A 63 2.88 -15.84 -1.55
N THR A 64 1.63 -16.22 -1.72
CA THR A 64 1.20 -16.93 -2.91
C THR A 64 0.68 -15.97 -3.96
N TYR A 65 0.97 -16.26 -5.20
CA TYR A 65 0.49 -15.67 -6.45
C TYR A 65 -1.04 -15.53 -6.52
N GLY A 66 -1.69 -14.91 -5.53
CA GLY A 66 -3.11 -14.96 -5.34
C GLY A 66 -3.76 -13.81 -4.57
N ALA A 67 -3.23 -12.59 -4.62
CA ALA A 67 -4.01 -11.43 -4.18
C ALA A 67 -5.09 -11.12 -5.23
N ALA A 68 -6.32 -10.82 -4.80
CA ALA A 68 -7.48 -10.70 -5.70
C ALA A 68 -7.29 -9.70 -6.86
N ASP A 69 -6.50 -8.64 -6.67
CA ASP A 69 -6.17 -7.68 -7.73
C ASP A 69 -5.01 -8.15 -8.62
N THR A 70 -4.08 -8.93 -8.08
CA THR A 70 -3.04 -9.61 -8.85
C THR A 70 -3.57 -10.90 -9.49
N ASN A 71 -4.60 -11.55 -8.94
CA ASN A 71 -5.22 -12.74 -9.55
C ASN A 71 -5.75 -12.45 -10.96
N TYR A 72 -6.31 -11.29 -11.21
CA TYR A 72 -6.73 -10.89 -12.54
C TYR A 72 -5.55 -10.88 -13.52
N TYR A 73 -4.41 -10.31 -13.09
CA TYR A 73 -3.21 -10.22 -13.92
C TYR A 73 -2.43 -11.53 -13.99
N TYR A 74 -2.43 -12.35 -12.92
CA TYR A 74 -1.81 -13.67 -12.94
C TYR A 74 -2.65 -14.70 -13.67
N GLN A 75 -3.97 -14.63 -13.63
CA GLN A 75 -4.83 -15.46 -14.50
C GLN A 75 -4.63 -15.10 -15.96
N GLN A 76 -4.44 -13.83 -16.28
CA GLN A 76 -4.03 -13.44 -17.63
C GLN A 76 -2.66 -14.00 -18.01
N ARG A 77 -1.69 -14.08 -17.06
CA ARG A 77 -0.39 -14.72 -17.30
C ARG A 77 -0.49 -16.20 -17.74
N TRP A 78 -1.45 -16.93 -17.18
CA TRP A 78 -1.69 -18.34 -17.56
C TRP A 78 -2.53 -18.47 -18.83
N ASN A 79 -3.37 -17.49 -19.11
CA ASN A 79 -4.27 -17.47 -20.25
C ASN A 79 -3.74 -16.62 -21.42
N ALA A 80 -2.71 -15.81 -21.22
CA ALA A 80 -2.09 -15.01 -22.28
C ALA A 80 -1.25 -15.91 -23.18
N HIS A 81 -1.87 -16.39 -24.24
CA HIS A 81 -1.16 -16.95 -25.39
C HIS A 81 -0.43 -15.87 -26.18
N ASP A 82 -0.74 -14.58 -25.92
CA ASP A 82 -0.14 -13.43 -26.56
C ASP A 82 0.35 -12.45 -25.49
N GLN A 83 1.68 -12.24 -25.40
CA GLN A 83 2.28 -11.28 -24.46
C GLN A 83 1.94 -9.83 -24.81
N ASP A 84 1.45 -9.58 -26.02
CA ASP A 84 1.11 -8.25 -26.52
C ASP A 84 -0.18 -7.69 -25.90
N GLU A 85 -1.02 -8.54 -25.31
CA GLU A 85 -2.25 -8.11 -24.62
C GLU A 85 -2.04 -7.71 -23.15
N VAL A 86 -0.84 -7.96 -22.60
CA VAL A 86 -0.55 -7.63 -21.19
C VAL A 86 -0.17 -6.15 -21.09
N PRO A 87 -0.84 -5.38 -20.21
CA PRO A 87 -0.56 -3.96 -20.07
C PRO A 87 0.84 -3.70 -19.49
N ASP A 88 1.41 -2.57 -19.89
CA ASP A 88 2.61 -2.03 -19.29
C ASP A 88 2.29 -1.35 -17.93
N VAL A 89 3.32 -1.14 -17.12
CA VAL A 89 3.19 -0.39 -15.86
C VAL A 89 2.60 0.99 -16.09
N ARG A 90 2.99 1.66 -17.18
CA ARG A 90 2.48 2.98 -17.58
C ARG A 90 0.97 2.96 -17.78
N ASP A 91 0.46 2.00 -18.53
CA ASP A 91 -0.97 1.85 -18.81
C ASP A 91 -1.75 1.60 -17.51
N MET A 92 -1.16 0.81 -16.61
CA MET A 92 -1.74 0.46 -15.33
C MET A 92 -1.78 1.60 -14.32
N LEU A 93 -0.86 2.57 -14.41
CA LEU A 93 -0.90 3.77 -13.59
C LEU A 93 -2.01 4.72 -14.05
N GLY A 94 -2.36 4.70 -15.35
CA GLY A 94 -3.39 5.52 -15.93
C GLY A 94 -3.06 7.01 -15.93
N GLU A 95 -4.09 7.84 -16.06
CA GLU A 95 -3.95 9.30 -16.04
C GLU A 95 -3.66 9.80 -14.62
N ILE A 96 -2.55 10.51 -14.45
CA ILE A 96 -2.13 11.09 -13.18
C ILE A 96 -2.36 12.59 -13.23
N LYS A 97 -3.20 13.10 -12.32
CA LYS A 97 -3.62 14.50 -12.30
C LYS A 97 -2.67 15.41 -11.54
N ASP A 98 -1.97 14.89 -10.55
CA ASP A 98 -1.01 15.64 -9.74
C ASP A 98 0.42 15.31 -10.15
N ASP A 99 0.99 16.13 -11.03
CA ASP A 99 2.35 15.95 -11.53
C ASP A 99 3.42 16.11 -10.44
N LYS A 100 3.16 16.92 -9.42
CA LYS A 100 4.10 17.08 -8.30
C LYS A 100 4.18 15.80 -7.49
N LEU A 101 3.05 15.29 -7.05
CA LEU A 101 2.97 14.02 -6.31
C LEU A 101 3.53 12.87 -7.13
N LYS A 102 3.22 12.82 -8.42
CA LYS A 102 3.77 11.83 -9.35
C LYS A 102 5.30 11.85 -9.35
N ASN A 103 5.90 13.02 -9.55
CA ASN A 103 7.36 13.14 -9.63
C ASN A 103 8.02 12.72 -8.31
N GLU A 104 7.47 13.15 -7.17
CA GLU A 104 7.95 12.76 -5.84
C GLU A 104 7.91 11.25 -5.62
N LEU A 105 6.81 10.58 -5.99
CA LEU A 105 6.65 9.13 -5.85
C LEU A 105 7.51 8.36 -6.85
N PHE A 106 7.61 8.83 -8.09
CA PHE A 106 8.43 8.19 -9.12
C PHE A 106 9.91 8.22 -8.75
N GLU A 107 10.39 9.35 -8.24
CA GLU A 107 11.75 9.46 -7.72
C GLU A 107 11.95 8.56 -6.49
N LEU A 108 11.03 8.60 -5.52
CA LEU A 108 11.13 7.82 -4.28
C LEU A 108 11.21 6.32 -4.55
N PHE A 109 10.33 5.79 -5.40
CA PHE A 109 10.21 4.36 -5.66
C PHE A 109 11.00 3.88 -6.89
N HIS A 110 11.67 4.78 -7.61
CA HIS A 110 12.36 4.49 -8.87
C HIS A 110 11.43 3.79 -9.89
N ILE A 111 10.32 4.44 -10.20
CA ILE A 111 9.28 3.88 -11.09
C ILE A 111 9.61 4.05 -12.57
N GLU A 112 10.32 5.09 -12.95
CA GLU A 112 10.61 5.41 -14.36
C GLU A 112 11.19 4.23 -15.16
N PRO A 113 12.18 3.47 -14.66
CA PRO A 113 12.71 2.32 -15.38
C PRO A 113 11.71 1.16 -15.54
N LEU A 114 10.60 1.20 -14.81
CA LEU A 114 9.59 0.15 -14.82
C LEU A 114 8.45 0.45 -15.78
N LEU A 115 8.28 1.70 -16.22
CA LEU A 115 7.09 2.17 -16.95
C LEU A 115 6.79 1.36 -18.20
N ASP A 116 7.81 0.95 -18.94
CA ASP A 116 7.67 0.23 -20.19
C ASP A 116 7.81 -1.31 -20.02
N LYS A 117 7.87 -1.78 -18.76
CA LYS A 117 7.82 -3.22 -18.45
C LYS A 117 6.38 -3.71 -18.41
N LYS A 118 6.17 -4.91 -18.93
CA LYS A 118 4.91 -5.62 -18.72
C LYS A 118 4.72 -5.94 -17.24
N ILE A 119 3.52 -5.72 -16.70
CA ILE A 119 3.24 -5.91 -15.27
C ILE A 119 3.57 -7.31 -14.76
N ILE A 120 3.42 -8.33 -15.62
CA ILE A 120 3.72 -9.73 -15.31
C ILE A 120 5.22 -10.02 -15.21
N LEU A 121 6.08 -9.13 -15.71
CA LEU A 121 7.55 -9.29 -15.70
C LEU A 121 8.20 -8.59 -14.50
N LEU A 122 7.41 -7.93 -13.66
CA LEU A 122 7.94 -7.29 -12.47
C LEU A 122 8.38 -8.34 -11.44
N SER A 123 9.53 -8.11 -10.83
CA SER A 123 9.93 -8.84 -9.62
C SER A 123 8.98 -8.52 -8.45
N SER A 124 9.02 -9.33 -7.40
CA SER A 124 8.18 -9.09 -6.21
C SER A 124 8.41 -7.71 -5.60
N GLY A 125 9.66 -7.24 -5.56
CA GLY A 125 10.00 -5.90 -5.08
C GLY A 125 9.51 -4.79 -6.02
N GLU A 126 9.68 -4.95 -7.33
CA GLU A 126 9.18 -4.00 -8.33
C GLU A 126 7.65 -3.91 -8.31
N LEU A 127 6.97 -5.05 -8.19
CA LEU A 127 5.51 -5.09 -8.09
C LEU A 127 5.02 -4.33 -6.84
N ARG A 128 5.70 -4.47 -5.69
CA ARG A 128 5.36 -3.71 -4.48
C ARG A 128 5.55 -2.22 -4.65
N LYS A 129 6.67 -1.79 -5.24
CA LYS A 129 6.91 -0.38 -5.56
C LYS A 129 5.80 0.18 -6.46
N PHE A 130 5.41 -0.56 -7.49
CA PHE A 130 4.30 -0.20 -8.37
C PHE A 130 2.97 -0.09 -7.60
N GLN A 131 2.62 -1.10 -6.80
CA GLN A 131 1.37 -1.10 -6.03
C GLN A 131 1.31 0.07 -5.04
N LEU A 132 2.41 0.35 -4.35
CA LEU A 132 2.52 1.49 -3.45
C LEU A 132 2.36 2.81 -4.20
N THR A 133 3.07 2.99 -5.31
CA THR A 133 2.98 4.20 -6.14
C THR A 133 1.55 4.42 -6.62
N LYS A 134 0.93 3.40 -7.22
CA LYS A 134 -0.46 3.48 -7.71
C LYS A 134 -1.44 3.88 -6.61
N THR A 135 -1.29 3.30 -5.44
CA THR A 135 -2.16 3.59 -4.29
C THR A 135 -1.91 5.00 -3.75
N LEU A 136 -0.65 5.41 -3.62
CA LEU A 136 -0.28 6.72 -3.07
C LEU A 136 -0.62 7.88 -4.02
N LEU A 137 -0.70 7.63 -5.32
CA LEU A 137 -1.21 8.61 -6.30
C LEU A 137 -2.67 9.02 -6.05
N THR A 138 -3.42 8.25 -5.28
CA THR A 138 -4.75 8.66 -4.80
C THR A 138 -4.71 9.61 -3.61
N ALA A 139 -3.52 9.99 -3.14
CA ALA A 139 -3.27 10.87 -2.00
C ALA A 139 -4.03 10.48 -0.70
N PRO A 140 -3.95 9.22 -0.25
CA PRO A 140 -4.67 8.79 0.95
C PRO A 140 -4.09 9.45 2.20
N ARG A 141 -4.92 9.60 3.25
CA ARG A 141 -4.48 10.04 4.58
C ARG A 141 -3.91 8.88 5.41
N VAL A 142 -4.45 7.68 5.18
CA VAL A 142 -4.02 6.45 5.87
C VAL A 142 -3.78 5.36 4.83
N LEU A 143 -2.61 4.74 4.90
CA LEU A 143 -2.25 3.56 4.13
C LEU A 143 -2.07 2.37 5.08
N ILE A 144 -2.92 1.37 4.96
CA ILE A 144 -2.83 0.13 5.72
C ILE A 144 -2.18 -0.92 4.81
N MET A 145 -1.11 -1.52 5.28
CA MET A 145 -0.38 -2.57 4.57
C MET A 145 -0.38 -3.86 5.38
N ASP A 146 -0.97 -4.90 4.83
CA ASP A 146 -1.03 -6.22 5.45
C ASP A 146 0.08 -7.11 4.90
N ASN A 147 0.99 -7.51 5.77
CA ASN A 147 2.17 -8.31 5.49
C ASN A 147 3.07 -7.75 4.36
N PRO A 148 3.49 -6.49 4.40
CA PRO A 148 4.22 -5.86 3.29
C PRO A 148 5.59 -6.50 3.00
N PHE A 149 6.16 -7.21 3.94
CA PHE A 149 7.50 -7.82 3.85
C PHE A 149 7.49 -9.29 3.46
N ILE A 150 6.31 -9.90 3.35
CA ILE A 150 6.18 -11.32 3.04
C ILE A 150 6.81 -11.67 1.68
N GLY A 151 7.59 -12.74 1.61
CA GLY A 151 8.22 -13.21 0.35
C GLY A 151 9.31 -12.28 -0.20
N LEU A 152 9.80 -11.30 0.58
CA LEU A 152 10.96 -10.49 0.23
C LEU A 152 12.22 -11.05 0.88
N ASP A 153 13.32 -11.02 0.11
CA ASP A 153 14.65 -11.23 0.66
C ASP A 153 15.08 -10.09 1.59
N ALA A 154 16.10 -10.31 2.41
CA ALA A 154 16.54 -9.34 3.41
C ALA A 154 16.91 -7.97 2.79
N PRO A 155 17.71 -7.87 1.71
CA PRO A 155 18.02 -6.58 1.08
C PRO A 155 16.79 -5.82 0.57
N THR A 156 15.85 -6.53 -0.05
CA THR A 156 14.60 -5.91 -0.56
C THR A 156 13.70 -5.45 0.58
N ARG A 157 13.67 -6.19 1.69
CA ARG A 157 12.93 -5.81 2.90
C ARG A 157 13.49 -4.51 3.50
N GLU A 158 14.81 -4.43 3.70
CA GLU A 158 15.46 -3.21 4.20
C GLU A 158 15.23 -2.02 3.28
N LEU A 159 15.31 -2.22 1.97
CA LEU A 159 15.00 -1.18 1.00
C LEU A 159 13.57 -0.70 1.15
N LEU A 160 12.59 -1.60 1.19
CA LEU A 160 11.19 -1.23 1.37
C LEU A 160 10.97 -0.47 2.67
N PHE A 161 11.55 -0.92 3.76
CA PHE A 161 11.46 -0.24 5.05
C PHE A 161 12.01 1.20 4.97
N SER A 162 13.19 1.40 4.36
CA SER A 162 13.78 2.72 4.18
C SER A 162 12.91 3.64 3.30
N LEU A 163 12.27 3.09 2.27
CA LEU A 163 11.33 3.83 1.41
C LEU A 163 10.09 4.29 2.18
N LEU A 164 9.52 3.41 3.02
CA LEU A 164 8.39 3.77 3.88
C LEU A 164 8.77 4.84 4.91
N GLU A 165 9.99 4.77 5.43
CA GLU A 165 10.51 5.78 6.34
C GLU A 165 10.65 7.15 5.65
N ARG A 166 11.19 7.18 4.44
CA ARG A 166 11.29 8.40 3.62
C ARG A 166 9.90 8.95 3.30
N LEU A 167 8.96 8.08 2.91
CA LEU A 167 7.58 8.47 2.61
C LEU A 167 6.92 9.19 3.78
N THR A 168 7.06 8.68 5.02
CA THR A 168 6.48 9.33 6.20
C THR A 168 7.11 10.67 6.55
N LYS A 169 8.36 10.91 6.13
CA LYS A 169 9.03 12.20 6.30
C LYS A 169 8.59 13.21 5.24
N MET A 170 8.33 12.75 4.01
CA MET A 170 7.97 13.60 2.87
C MET A 170 6.48 13.98 2.84
N SER A 171 5.62 13.11 3.33
CA SER A 171 4.17 13.25 3.21
C SER A 171 3.47 13.23 4.56
N SER A 172 2.20 13.61 4.55
CA SER A 172 1.31 13.56 5.73
C SER A 172 0.58 12.21 5.86
N VAL A 173 0.91 11.23 5.03
CA VAL A 173 0.28 9.91 5.09
C VAL A 173 0.66 9.18 6.38
N GLN A 174 -0.33 8.60 7.04
CA GLN A 174 -0.13 7.67 8.16
C GLN A 174 -0.02 6.25 7.62
N ILE A 175 0.97 5.52 8.11
CA ILE A 175 1.19 4.13 7.69
C ILE A 175 0.84 3.21 8.84
N VAL A 176 -0.01 2.22 8.57
CA VAL A 176 -0.36 1.15 9.49
C VAL A 176 0.14 -0.17 8.89
N LEU A 177 1.05 -0.82 9.58
CA LEU A 177 1.58 -2.13 9.22
C LEU A 177 0.79 -3.21 9.97
N VAL A 178 0.30 -4.21 9.27
CA VAL A 178 -0.31 -5.41 9.88
C VAL A 178 0.67 -6.55 9.69
N LEU A 179 1.19 -7.09 10.79
CA LEU A 179 2.31 -8.02 10.80
C LEU A 179 1.96 -9.30 11.57
N SER A 180 2.48 -10.42 11.10
CA SER A 180 2.32 -11.70 11.78
C SER A 180 3.27 -11.88 12.96
N MET A 181 4.49 -11.31 12.86
CA MET A 181 5.52 -11.33 13.90
C MET A 181 6.24 -9.98 13.96
N LEU A 182 6.85 -9.67 15.10
CA LEU A 182 7.69 -8.47 15.27
C LEU A 182 8.98 -8.53 14.45
N ASP A 183 9.48 -9.73 14.18
CA ASP A 183 10.70 -9.95 13.39
C ASP A 183 10.53 -9.62 11.89
N ASP A 184 9.33 -9.25 11.49
CA ASP A 184 9.04 -8.75 10.14
C ASP A 184 9.42 -7.26 9.94
N ILE A 185 9.88 -6.59 11.03
CA ILE A 185 10.26 -5.16 11.03
C ILE A 185 11.77 -5.00 10.95
#